data_08b397a73bcbcfe6fcca361ec0b3e933
#
_entry.id   08b397a73bcbcfe6fcca361ec0b3e933
#
_cell.length_a   1.000
_cell.length_b   1.000
_cell.length_c   1.000
_cell.angle_alpha   90.00
_cell.angle_beta   90.00
_cell.angle_gamma   90.00
#
_symmetry.space_group_name_H-M   'P 1'
#
loop_
_entity.id
_entity.type
_entity.pdbx_description
1 polymer ?
#
loop_
_entity_poly.entity_id
_entity_poly.type
_entity_poly.pdbx_seq_one_letter_code
_entity_poly.pdbx_strand_id
1 'polypeptide(L)'
;MRTIHFVPDARDAYLYWQVQDKKTLKRINLLITAAAREPFTGVGKPEALRGELSGYWSRRIDDSNRLVYRATDAKLVIIACRFHYED
;
A
#
# COMPACT_ATOMS: atom_id res chain seq x y z
N MET A 1 -10.84 -12.82 3.70
CA MET A 1 -9.78 -11.80 3.61
C MET A 1 -8.86 -12.13 2.45
N ARG A 2 -8.42 -11.13 1.71
CA ARG A 2 -7.51 -11.31 0.58
C ARG A 2 -6.13 -11.75 1.03
N THR A 3 -5.47 -12.57 0.23
CA THR A 3 -4.06 -12.89 0.45
C THR A 3 -3.19 -11.72 0.00
N ILE A 4 -2.07 -11.51 0.69
CA ILE A 4 -1.20 -10.35 0.46
C ILE A 4 -0.01 -10.76 -0.37
N HIS A 5 0.24 -10.04 -1.46
CA HIS A 5 1.35 -10.27 -2.38
C HIS A 5 2.14 -8.98 -2.56
N PHE A 6 3.46 -9.10 -2.57
CA PHE A 6 4.34 -7.96 -2.84
C PHE A 6 5.05 -8.19 -4.16
N VAL A 7 5.04 -7.20 -5.05
CA VAL A 7 6.00 -7.19 -6.16
C VAL A 7 7.40 -6.94 -5.61
N PRO A 8 8.48 -7.33 -6.32
CA PRO A 8 9.84 -7.24 -5.78
C PRO A 8 10.22 -5.86 -5.23
N ASP A 9 9.92 -4.78 -5.95
CA ASP A 9 10.25 -3.43 -5.47
C ASP A 9 9.52 -3.07 -4.19
N ALA A 10 8.27 -3.49 -4.06
CA ALA A 10 7.49 -3.24 -2.84
C ALA A 10 8.04 -4.05 -1.66
N ARG A 11 8.49 -5.27 -1.92
CA ARG A 11 9.13 -6.09 -0.89
C ARG A 11 10.41 -5.44 -0.39
N ASP A 12 11.23 -4.92 -1.30
CA ASP A 12 12.46 -4.21 -0.93
C ASP A 12 12.17 -3.00 -0.06
N ALA A 13 11.14 -2.23 -0.40
CA ALA A 13 10.71 -1.08 0.41
C ALA A 13 10.23 -1.51 1.79
N TYR A 14 9.47 -2.60 1.85
CA TYR A 14 8.99 -3.14 3.13
C TYR A 14 10.15 -3.55 4.03
N LEU A 15 11.16 -4.22 3.49
CA LEU A 15 12.37 -4.61 4.21
C LEU A 15 13.17 -3.37 4.66
N TYR A 16 13.22 -2.33 3.83
CA TYR A 16 13.83 -1.05 4.20
C TYR A 16 13.21 -0.50 5.50
N TRP A 17 11.90 -0.48 5.59
CA TRP A 17 11.21 0.02 6.79
C TRP A 17 11.46 -0.83 8.03
N GLN A 18 11.62 -2.15 7.87
CA GLN A 18 11.94 -3.04 9.00
C GLN A 18 13.25 -2.65 9.68
N VAL A 19 14.21 -2.12 8.92
CA VAL A 19 15.51 -1.71 9.44
C VAL A 19 15.50 -0.24 9.87
N GLN A 20 14.87 0.63 9.08
CA GLN A 20 15.01 2.08 9.24
C GLN A 20 14.00 2.72 10.17
N ASP A 21 12.77 2.22 10.22
CA ASP A 21 11.71 2.90 10.99
C ASP A 21 10.56 1.94 11.32
N LYS A 22 10.62 1.37 12.50
CA LYS A 22 9.62 0.41 12.95
C LYS A 22 8.23 1.03 13.15
N LYS A 23 8.18 2.32 13.45
CA LYS A 23 6.89 3.03 13.60
C LYS A 23 6.19 3.15 12.26
N THR A 24 6.93 3.48 11.21
CA THR A 24 6.40 3.52 9.85
C THR A 24 5.98 2.12 9.39
N LEU A 25 6.76 1.10 9.69
CA LEU A 25 6.41 -0.28 9.38
C LEU A 25 5.08 -0.68 10.03
N LYS A 26 4.88 -0.32 11.29
CA LYS A 26 3.65 -0.60 12.00
C LYS A 26 2.44 0.05 11.31
N ARG A 27 2.60 1.29 10.87
CA ARG A 27 1.58 2.01 10.09
C ARG A 27 1.27 1.28 8.78
N ILE A 28 2.31 0.87 8.05
CA ILE A 28 2.17 0.14 6.80
C ILE A 28 1.41 -1.17 7.01
N ASN A 29 1.75 -1.92 8.05
CA ASN A 29 1.06 -3.18 8.36
C ASN A 29 -0.41 -2.97 8.66
N LEU A 30 -0.74 -1.90 9.38
CA LEU A 30 -2.13 -1.55 9.67
C LEU A 30 -2.89 -1.24 8.37
N LEU A 31 -2.28 -0.47 7.47
CA LEU A 31 -2.89 -0.13 6.19
C LEU A 31 -3.08 -1.35 5.29
N ILE A 32 -2.11 -2.25 5.25
CA ILE A 32 -2.21 -3.49 4.46
C ILE A 32 -3.36 -4.35 4.96
N THR A 33 -3.46 -4.53 6.27
CA THR A 33 -4.55 -5.30 6.87
C THR A 33 -5.91 -4.68 6.54
N ALA A 34 -6.02 -3.36 6.67
CA ALA A 34 -7.26 -2.66 6.36
C ALA A 34 -7.62 -2.81 4.87
N ALA A 35 -6.64 -2.64 3.97
CA ALA A 35 -6.87 -2.75 2.53
C ALA A 35 -7.23 -4.19 2.11
N ALA A 36 -6.69 -5.19 2.78
CA ALA A 36 -7.02 -6.59 2.49
C ALA A 36 -8.48 -6.91 2.81
N ARG A 37 -9.05 -6.22 3.77
CA ARG A 37 -10.47 -6.37 4.15
C ARG A 37 -11.39 -5.51 3.30
N GLU A 38 -11.08 -4.22 3.20
CA GLU A 38 -11.88 -3.22 2.48
C GLU A 38 -10.96 -2.36 1.64
N PRO A 39 -10.68 -2.77 0.38
CA PRO A 39 -9.65 -2.09 -0.42
C PRO A 39 -9.99 -0.66 -0.82
N PHE A 40 -11.26 -0.26 -0.78
CA PHE A 40 -11.69 1.02 -1.35
C PHE A 40 -12.18 2.03 -0.31
N THR A 41 -12.23 1.64 0.95
CA THR A 41 -12.67 2.52 2.05
C THR A 41 -11.82 2.29 3.28
N GLY A 42 -11.88 3.21 4.23
CA GLY A 42 -11.26 3.04 5.54
C GLY A 42 -10.06 3.94 5.76
N VAL A 43 -9.16 3.50 6.66
CA VAL A 43 -8.04 4.30 7.15
C VAL A 43 -7.01 4.61 6.06
N GLY A 44 -6.39 5.79 6.15
CA GLY A 44 -5.33 6.19 5.24
C GLY A 44 -5.82 6.88 3.98
N LYS A 45 -7.08 7.31 3.93
CA LYS A 45 -7.67 8.03 2.80
C LYS A 45 -7.47 7.31 1.47
N PRO A 46 -8.06 6.11 1.30
CA PRO A 46 -7.89 5.37 0.04
C PRO A 46 -8.38 6.18 -1.14
N GLU A 47 -7.58 6.21 -2.18
CA GLU A 47 -7.79 7.04 -3.37
C GLU A 47 -7.47 6.25 -4.62
N ALA A 48 -8.39 6.26 -5.59
CA ALA A 48 -8.17 5.63 -6.88
C ALA A 48 -7.18 6.47 -7.69
N LEU A 49 -6.18 5.83 -8.26
CA LEU A 49 -5.17 6.48 -9.09
C LEU A 49 -5.65 6.57 -10.54
N ARG A 50 -5.01 7.44 -11.32
CA ARG A 50 -5.40 7.73 -12.69
C ARG A 50 -4.23 7.50 -13.65
N GLY A 51 -4.49 7.70 -14.95
CA GLY A 51 -3.47 7.59 -15.98
C GLY A 51 -2.91 6.18 -16.06
N GLU A 52 -1.59 6.06 -16.07
CA GLU A 52 -0.91 4.78 -16.16
C GLU A 52 -1.15 3.89 -14.95
N LEU A 53 -1.54 4.49 -13.83
CA LEU A 53 -1.85 3.75 -12.61
C LEU A 53 -3.37 3.52 -12.41
N SER A 54 -4.15 3.70 -13.45
CA SER A 54 -5.58 3.41 -13.41
C SER A 54 -5.82 1.95 -13.01
N GLY A 55 -6.73 1.72 -12.07
CA GLY A 55 -6.97 0.40 -11.50
C GLY A 55 -6.21 0.14 -10.21
N TYR A 56 -5.25 0.99 -9.88
CA TYR A 56 -4.54 0.95 -8.61
C TYR A 56 -5.12 1.96 -7.63
N TRP A 57 -4.82 1.74 -6.36
CA TRP A 57 -5.27 2.59 -5.25
C TRP A 57 -4.10 2.95 -4.37
N SER A 58 -4.20 4.08 -3.67
CA SER A 58 -3.18 4.46 -2.69
C SER A 58 -3.81 4.76 -1.35
N ARG A 59 -3.03 4.53 -0.29
CA ARG A 59 -3.35 4.98 1.06
C ARG A 59 -2.17 5.75 1.63
N ARG A 60 -2.44 6.75 2.43
CA ARG A 60 -1.41 7.59 3.03
C ARG A 60 -0.73 6.86 4.17
N ILE A 61 0.59 6.67 4.05
CA ILE A 61 1.44 6.19 5.14
C ILE A 61 1.81 7.38 6.02
N ASP A 62 2.38 8.41 5.41
CA ASP A 62 2.69 9.71 6.00
C ASP A 62 2.69 10.78 4.91
N ASP A 63 3.21 11.98 5.20
CA ASP A 63 3.22 13.06 4.22
C ASP A 63 4.05 12.78 2.98
N SER A 64 5.05 11.91 3.09
CA SER A 64 6.01 11.63 2.03
C SER A 64 5.85 10.27 1.38
N ASN A 65 5.08 9.38 1.98
CA ASN A 65 5.01 7.98 1.55
C ASN A 65 3.58 7.50 1.38
N ARG A 66 3.37 6.67 0.37
CA ARG A 66 2.07 6.06 0.06
C ARG A 66 2.21 4.55 -0.08
N LEU A 67 1.17 3.86 0.34
CA LEU A 67 0.96 2.44 0.03
C LEU A 67 0.16 2.40 -1.27
N VAL A 68 0.70 1.78 -2.30
CA VAL A 68 0.01 1.63 -3.60
C VAL A 68 -0.26 0.16 -3.85
N TYR A 69 -1.49 -0.15 -4.24
CA TYR A 69 -1.93 -1.54 -4.37
C TYR A 69 -3.02 -1.70 -5.40
N ARG A 70 -3.24 -2.94 -5.79
CA ARG A 70 -4.37 -3.37 -6.61
C ARG A 70 -5.07 -4.52 -5.89
N ALA A 71 -6.39 -4.56 -5.95
CA ALA A 71 -7.17 -5.60 -5.30
C ALA A 71 -7.99 -6.39 -6.32
N THR A 72 -7.98 -7.69 -6.15
CA THR A 72 -8.93 -8.61 -6.79
C THR A 72 -9.80 -9.21 -5.68
N ASP A 73 -10.73 -10.10 -6.04
CA ASP A 73 -11.54 -10.78 -5.03
C ASP A 73 -10.69 -11.63 -4.08
N ALA A 74 -9.59 -12.19 -4.58
CA ALA A 74 -8.74 -13.12 -3.83
C ALA A 74 -7.46 -12.51 -3.30
N LYS A 75 -6.96 -11.42 -3.92
CA LYS A 75 -5.60 -10.92 -3.66
C LYS A 75 -5.56 -9.43 -3.43
N LEU A 76 -4.62 -9.01 -2.58
CA LEU A 76 -4.17 -7.63 -2.48
C LEU A 76 -2.72 -7.61 -2.95
N VAL A 77 -2.45 -6.92 -4.06
CA VAL A 77 -1.10 -6.86 -4.65
C VAL A 77 -0.50 -5.50 -4.32
N ILE A 78 0.55 -5.49 -3.51
CA ILE A 78 1.25 -4.28 -3.10
C ILE A 78 2.33 -3.99 -4.14
N ILE A 79 2.27 -2.82 -4.77
CA ILE A 79 3.27 -2.43 -5.77
C ILE A 79 4.25 -1.39 -5.26
N ALA A 80 3.90 -0.67 -4.18
CA ALA A 80 4.80 0.30 -3.56
C ALA A 80 4.37 0.55 -2.12
N CYS A 81 5.34 0.80 -1.24
CA CYS A 81 5.08 1.24 0.12
C CYS A 81 6.12 2.26 0.60
N ARG A 82 6.68 2.99 -0.34
CA ARG A 82 7.63 4.06 -0.09
C ARG A 82 7.50 5.10 -1.19
N PHE A 83 7.82 6.36 -0.88
CA PHE A 83 7.70 7.50 -1.79
C PHE A 83 6.24 7.86 -2.10
N HIS A 84 6.08 8.98 -2.78
CA HIS A 84 4.78 9.54 -3.13
C HIS A 84 4.56 9.36 -4.64
N TYR A 85 3.44 8.73 -4.97
CA TYR A 85 3.02 8.56 -6.37
C TYR A 85 1.95 9.59 -6.68
N GLU A 86 2.11 10.33 -7.77
CA GLU A 86 1.13 11.27 -8.27
C GLU A 86 0.60 10.82 -9.62
N ASP A 87 -0.67 11.11 -9.83
CA ASP A 87 -1.34 10.80 -11.10
C ASP A 87 -0.91 11.78 -12.21
#